data_7a8f7615d8dd37af0916836fb7b9458c
#
_entry.id   7a8f7615d8dd37af0916836fb7b9458c
#
_cell.length_a   1.000
_cell.length_b   1.000
_cell.length_c   1.000
_cell.angle_alpha   90.00
_cell.angle_beta   90.00
_cell.angle_gamma   90.00
#
_symmetry.space_group_name_H-M   'P 1'
#
loop_
_entity.id
_entity.type
_entity.pdbx_description
1 polymer ?
#
loop_
_entity_poly.entity_id
_entity_poly.type
_entity_poly.pdbx_seq_one_letter_code
_entity_poly.pdbx_strand_id
1 'polypeptide(L)'
;MTQPQASKSPTQVEVAIIGAGPAGLMAAEVLSNAGVAVHVFDAMPSVGRKFLLAGIGGLNLTHSEPLDIFSTRYFEQKAHFSSVLPAWGATQCIAWAKQLGIDTFVGTSGRVFPKDMKAAPLLRAWQQRLRSQRVQFHMRQRWTGWDKDGALHFESANSGASVVGIAAAKQAEQAVVARCTVLALGGGSWKKLGSDGAWVPWLRARGIQVADLLPSNCGFDVGVARLISASSTLETTPEPGLKASLKPALGEHTGWSQHFIDRFAGQPFKQVSITHTASNFSRQGEFVATSTGLEGSLIYAVSAALRSDILQNGSATITLDLLPHMSAERVLQEVNHPRGSRSLSSHLDSRLKLHGAKLGILYELLGKEAMHHSATLAAAIKSLPVTLTATRPIDEAISSAGGVRLDAVDAHYQLTEIPGVFCAGEMLDWEAPTGGYLLTAVMATGRLAGQGALAYLRA
;
A
#
# COMPACT_ATOMS: atom_id res chain seq x y z
N MET A 1 -16.52 8.35 -51.04
CA MET A 1 -17.32 9.15 -50.10
C MET A 1 -17.74 8.21 -48.95
N THR A 2 -17.02 8.22 -47.86
CA THR A 2 -17.34 7.45 -46.66
C THR A 2 -18.47 8.19 -45.90
N GLN A 3 -19.60 7.57 -45.77
CA GLN A 3 -20.71 8.11 -44.96
C GLN A 3 -20.23 8.32 -43.52
N PRO A 4 -20.52 9.45 -42.89
CA PRO A 4 -20.27 9.64 -41.47
C PRO A 4 -21.13 8.63 -40.70
N GLN A 5 -20.50 7.73 -39.93
CA GLN A 5 -21.21 6.89 -38.98
C GLN A 5 -22.02 7.79 -38.03
N ALA A 6 -23.35 7.60 -38.01
CA ALA A 6 -24.21 8.27 -37.07
C ALA A 6 -23.72 8.05 -35.64
N SER A 7 -23.37 9.10 -34.92
CA SER A 7 -23.02 9.05 -33.51
C SER A 7 -24.22 8.49 -32.76
N LYS A 8 -24.05 7.34 -32.11
CA LYS A 8 -25.10 6.80 -31.23
C LYS A 8 -25.43 7.85 -30.17
N SER A 9 -26.67 8.15 -29.97
CA SER A 9 -27.12 9.02 -28.88
C SER A 9 -26.55 8.50 -27.54
N PRO A 10 -26.10 9.38 -26.64
CA PRO A 10 -25.56 8.97 -25.36
C PRO A 10 -26.58 8.15 -24.55
N THR A 11 -26.10 7.10 -23.90
CA THR A 11 -26.91 6.27 -23.02
C THR A 11 -27.25 7.08 -21.75
N GLN A 12 -28.52 7.19 -21.42
CA GLN A 12 -28.99 7.85 -20.20
C GLN A 12 -29.02 6.84 -19.05
N VAL A 13 -28.45 7.19 -17.90
CA VAL A 13 -28.47 6.38 -16.68
C VAL A 13 -28.78 7.25 -15.46
N GLU A 14 -29.36 6.66 -14.43
CA GLU A 14 -29.62 7.38 -13.19
C GLU A 14 -28.33 7.59 -12.42
N VAL A 15 -27.54 6.52 -12.21
CA VAL A 15 -26.23 6.59 -11.57
C VAL A 15 -25.20 5.81 -12.38
N ALA A 16 -24.06 6.46 -12.64
CA ALA A 16 -22.85 5.83 -13.14
C ALA A 16 -21.80 5.71 -12.01
N ILE A 17 -21.35 4.51 -11.71
CA ILE A 17 -20.20 4.27 -10.81
C ILE A 17 -19.04 3.83 -11.68
N ILE A 18 -17.89 4.52 -11.55
CA ILE A 18 -16.70 4.25 -12.34
C ILE A 18 -15.64 3.63 -11.45
N GLY A 19 -15.38 2.34 -11.67
CA GLY A 19 -14.53 1.49 -10.86
C GLY A 19 -15.31 0.46 -10.05
N ALA A 20 -15.11 -0.81 -10.38
CA ALA A 20 -15.74 -1.97 -9.71
C ALA A 20 -14.83 -2.55 -8.60
N GLY A 21 -14.06 -1.69 -7.93
CA GLY A 21 -13.33 -2.00 -6.70
C GLY A 21 -14.24 -1.91 -5.46
N PRO A 22 -13.71 -2.19 -4.24
CA PRO A 22 -14.51 -2.21 -3.02
C PRO A 22 -15.26 -0.90 -2.74
N ALA A 23 -14.70 0.27 -3.07
CA ALA A 23 -15.37 1.55 -2.91
C ALA A 23 -16.61 1.66 -3.81
N GLY A 24 -16.44 1.37 -5.11
CA GLY A 24 -17.55 1.43 -6.07
C GLY A 24 -18.64 0.39 -5.78
N LEU A 25 -18.25 -0.83 -5.38
CA LEU A 25 -19.20 -1.87 -4.99
C LEU A 25 -19.99 -1.48 -3.73
N MET A 26 -19.36 -0.81 -2.77
CA MET A 26 -20.03 -0.34 -1.56
C MET A 26 -21.02 0.82 -1.87
N ALA A 27 -20.61 1.77 -2.74
CA ALA A 27 -21.54 2.80 -3.22
C ALA A 27 -22.72 2.19 -3.99
N ALA A 28 -22.45 1.18 -4.84
CA ALA A 28 -23.51 0.45 -5.55
C ALA A 28 -24.48 -0.24 -4.59
N GLU A 29 -23.98 -0.85 -3.50
CA GLU A 29 -24.84 -1.50 -2.50
C GLU A 29 -25.75 -0.49 -1.78
N VAL A 30 -25.24 0.68 -1.41
CA VAL A 30 -26.04 1.73 -0.77
C VAL A 30 -27.18 2.19 -1.70
N LEU A 31 -26.85 2.48 -2.95
CA LEU A 31 -27.81 3.02 -3.93
C LEU A 31 -28.85 1.97 -4.34
N SER A 32 -28.40 0.74 -4.63
CA SER A 32 -29.32 -0.33 -5.04
C SER A 32 -30.24 -0.81 -3.91
N ASN A 33 -29.78 -0.78 -2.65
CA ASN A 33 -30.62 -1.01 -1.47
C ASN A 33 -31.76 0.03 -1.34
N ALA A 34 -31.53 1.24 -1.84
CA ALA A 34 -32.53 2.31 -1.87
C ALA A 34 -33.41 2.28 -3.13
N GLY A 35 -33.26 1.27 -4.00
CA GLY A 35 -34.06 1.09 -5.22
C GLY A 35 -33.60 1.91 -6.43
N VAL A 36 -32.40 2.56 -6.34
CA VAL A 36 -31.85 3.37 -7.44
C VAL A 36 -31.28 2.44 -8.53
N ALA A 37 -31.48 2.82 -9.81
CA ALA A 37 -30.88 2.10 -10.94
C ALA A 37 -29.39 2.42 -11.07
N VAL A 38 -28.53 1.42 -10.84
CA VAL A 38 -27.08 1.59 -10.76
C VAL A 38 -26.37 0.88 -11.91
N HIS A 39 -25.50 1.62 -12.61
CA HIS A 39 -24.61 1.13 -13.65
C HIS A 39 -23.17 1.27 -13.20
N VAL A 40 -22.45 0.14 -13.09
CA VAL A 40 -21.03 0.09 -12.69
C VAL A 40 -20.17 -0.17 -13.92
N PHE A 41 -19.23 0.72 -14.20
CA PHE A 41 -18.30 0.63 -15.34
C PHE A 41 -16.90 0.35 -14.82
N ASP A 42 -16.18 -0.57 -15.48
CA ASP A 42 -14.79 -0.89 -15.12
C ASP A 42 -13.96 -1.26 -16.35
N ALA A 43 -12.74 -0.79 -16.41
CA ALA A 43 -11.79 -1.08 -17.49
C ALA A 43 -11.37 -2.56 -17.53
N MET A 44 -11.49 -3.26 -16.40
CA MET A 44 -11.05 -4.64 -16.25
C MET A 44 -12.12 -5.64 -16.70
N PRO A 45 -11.75 -6.88 -17.06
CA PRO A 45 -12.71 -7.91 -17.48
C PRO A 45 -13.56 -8.48 -16.33
N SER A 46 -13.21 -8.20 -15.08
CA SER A 46 -13.95 -8.66 -13.89
C SER A 46 -13.80 -7.69 -12.74
N VAL A 47 -14.81 -7.66 -11.88
CA VAL A 47 -14.83 -6.79 -10.69
C VAL A 47 -13.79 -7.21 -9.65
N GLY A 48 -13.34 -6.26 -8.82
CA GLY A 48 -12.58 -6.52 -7.60
C GLY A 48 -11.20 -7.14 -7.80
N ARG A 49 -10.51 -6.90 -8.90
CA ARG A 49 -9.22 -7.57 -9.20
C ARG A 49 -8.14 -7.29 -8.16
N LYS A 50 -7.95 -6.02 -7.76
CA LYS A 50 -7.00 -5.66 -6.70
C LYS A 50 -7.42 -6.24 -5.35
N PHE A 51 -8.72 -6.30 -5.06
CA PHE A 51 -9.28 -6.96 -3.87
C PHE A 51 -8.96 -8.46 -3.81
N LEU A 52 -9.07 -9.16 -4.94
CA LEU A 52 -8.69 -10.58 -5.02
C LEU A 52 -7.20 -10.80 -4.78
N LEU A 53 -6.34 -9.91 -5.29
CA LEU A 53 -4.90 -9.98 -5.07
C LEU A 53 -4.55 -9.78 -3.59
N ALA A 54 -5.20 -8.83 -2.91
CA ALA A 54 -5.02 -8.58 -1.48
C ALA A 54 -5.32 -9.80 -0.61
N GLY A 55 -6.06 -10.78 -1.13
CA GLY A 55 -6.40 -12.04 -0.46
C GLY A 55 -5.45 -13.21 -0.70
N ILE A 56 -4.34 -13.06 -1.43
CA ILE A 56 -3.43 -14.19 -1.75
C ILE A 56 -2.81 -14.78 -0.47
N GLY A 57 -2.34 -13.98 0.45
CA GLY A 57 -1.80 -14.42 1.75
C GLY A 57 -2.84 -14.52 2.87
N GLY A 58 -4.11 -14.33 2.55
CA GLY A 58 -5.23 -14.21 3.49
C GLY A 58 -5.83 -12.80 3.46
N LEU A 59 -7.16 -12.72 3.20
CA LEU A 59 -7.85 -11.45 3.13
C LEU A 59 -7.93 -10.77 4.50
N ASN A 60 -7.18 -9.73 4.69
CA ASN A 60 -7.23 -8.86 5.85
C ASN A 60 -8.43 -7.91 5.71
N LEU A 61 -9.60 -8.31 6.24
CA LEU A 61 -10.84 -7.56 6.04
C LEU A 61 -10.85 -6.24 6.81
N THR A 62 -10.44 -6.30 8.09
CA THR A 62 -10.37 -5.16 9.00
C THR A 62 -9.43 -5.48 10.17
N HIS A 63 -9.36 -4.62 11.18
CA HIS A 63 -8.58 -4.83 12.40
C HIS A 63 -9.45 -4.64 13.64
N SER A 64 -9.20 -5.43 14.69
CA SER A 64 -10.04 -5.45 15.91
C SER A 64 -9.63 -4.45 16.98
N GLU A 65 -8.64 -3.60 16.73
CA GLU A 65 -8.24 -2.59 17.72
C GLU A 65 -9.33 -1.54 17.95
N PRO A 66 -9.35 -0.91 19.15
CA PRO A 66 -10.31 0.15 19.47
C PRO A 66 -10.29 1.31 18.47
N LEU A 67 -11.43 1.97 18.29
CA LEU A 67 -11.64 3.00 17.26
C LEU A 67 -10.68 4.19 17.38
N ASP A 68 -10.37 4.61 18.60
CA ASP A 68 -9.43 5.69 18.89
C ASP A 68 -8.01 5.38 18.41
N ILE A 69 -7.57 4.13 18.60
CA ILE A 69 -6.29 3.62 18.08
C ILE A 69 -6.37 3.40 16.58
N PHE A 70 -7.45 2.78 16.09
CA PHE A 70 -7.66 2.51 14.68
C PHE A 70 -7.55 3.79 13.83
N SER A 71 -8.17 4.90 14.28
CA SER A 71 -8.14 6.18 13.56
C SER A 71 -6.72 6.77 13.45
N THR A 72 -5.82 6.48 14.40
CA THR A 72 -4.41 6.94 14.33
C THR A 72 -3.64 6.34 13.15
N ARG A 73 -4.15 5.24 12.58
CA ARG A 73 -3.51 4.55 11.44
C ARG A 73 -3.62 5.32 10.13
N TYR A 74 -4.42 6.38 10.08
CA TYR A 74 -4.56 7.25 8.92
C TYR A 74 -3.69 8.52 9.01
N PHE A 75 -2.69 8.52 9.87
CA PHE A 75 -1.66 9.54 10.01
C PHE A 75 -2.26 10.96 10.09
N GLU A 76 -1.94 11.84 9.16
CA GLU A 76 -2.42 13.21 9.11
C GLU A 76 -3.95 13.30 8.97
N GLN A 77 -4.58 12.28 8.37
CA GLN A 77 -6.03 12.21 8.18
C GLN A 77 -6.78 11.57 9.37
N LYS A 78 -6.11 11.41 10.53
CA LYS A 78 -6.70 10.86 11.76
C LYS A 78 -8.02 11.55 12.13
N ALA A 79 -8.06 12.88 12.10
CA ALA A 79 -9.25 13.65 12.48
C ALA A 79 -10.43 13.34 11.56
N HIS A 80 -10.18 13.29 10.25
CA HIS A 80 -11.17 12.95 9.24
C HIS A 80 -11.73 11.53 9.47
N PHE A 81 -10.86 10.53 9.59
CA PHE A 81 -11.31 9.14 9.79
C PHE A 81 -11.93 8.89 11.16
N SER A 82 -11.61 9.68 12.19
CA SER A 82 -12.31 9.64 13.47
C SER A 82 -13.80 10.00 13.33
N SER A 83 -14.18 10.81 12.34
CA SER A 83 -15.59 11.13 12.05
C SER A 83 -16.27 10.11 11.14
N VAL A 84 -15.52 9.44 10.27
CA VAL A 84 -16.03 8.49 9.26
C VAL A 84 -16.24 7.08 9.84
N LEU A 85 -15.25 6.58 10.58
CA LEU A 85 -15.23 5.19 11.07
C LEU A 85 -16.34 4.80 12.08
N PRO A 86 -16.94 5.71 12.88
CA PRO A 86 -18.08 5.36 13.70
C PRO A 86 -19.28 4.82 12.90
N ALA A 87 -19.49 5.31 11.70
CA ALA A 87 -20.56 4.84 10.80
C ALA A 87 -20.21 3.55 10.05
N TRP A 88 -18.91 3.31 9.80
CA TRP A 88 -18.41 2.12 9.11
C TRP A 88 -16.96 1.80 9.55
N GLY A 89 -16.83 1.10 10.67
CA GLY A 89 -15.55 0.61 11.20
C GLY A 89 -15.48 -0.92 11.21
N ALA A 90 -14.63 -1.46 12.06
CA ALA A 90 -14.38 -2.91 12.15
C ALA A 90 -15.66 -3.71 12.46
N THR A 91 -16.46 -3.26 13.42
CA THR A 91 -17.70 -3.93 13.80
C THR A 91 -18.68 -4.03 12.63
N GLN A 92 -18.86 -2.94 11.89
CA GLN A 92 -19.75 -2.90 10.72
C GLN A 92 -19.22 -3.77 9.59
N CYS A 93 -17.91 -3.77 9.32
CA CYS A 93 -17.28 -4.65 8.33
C CYS A 93 -17.52 -6.14 8.66
N ILE A 94 -17.36 -6.54 9.92
CA ILE A 94 -17.60 -7.92 10.39
C ILE A 94 -19.08 -8.29 10.23
N ALA A 95 -19.99 -7.42 10.68
CA ALA A 95 -21.42 -7.65 10.56
C ALA A 95 -21.87 -7.75 9.09
N TRP A 96 -21.34 -6.92 8.21
CA TRP A 96 -21.60 -6.95 6.78
C TRP A 96 -21.10 -8.25 6.13
N ALA A 97 -19.88 -8.70 6.45
CA ALA A 97 -19.37 -9.98 5.96
C ALA A 97 -20.27 -11.16 6.40
N LYS A 98 -20.73 -11.16 7.66
CA LYS A 98 -21.67 -12.15 8.17
C LYS A 98 -23.00 -12.14 7.43
N GLN A 99 -23.54 -10.95 7.05
CA GLN A 99 -24.75 -10.83 6.25
C GLN A 99 -24.58 -11.39 4.81
N LEU A 100 -23.35 -11.49 4.32
CA LEU A 100 -22.98 -12.17 3.07
C LEU A 100 -22.75 -13.68 3.26
N GLY A 101 -22.97 -14.21 4.47
CA GLY A 101 -22.71 -15.61 4.79
C GLY A 101 -21.24 -15.94 5.04
N ILE A 102 -20.41 -14.93 5.29
CA ILE A 102 -18.97 -15.09 5.52
C ILE A 102 -18.67 -14.86 7.00
N ASP A 103 -18.36 -15.94 7.70
CA ASP A 103 -17.85 -15.86 9.07
C ASP A 103 -16.40 -15.37 9.10
N THR A 104 -16.05 -14.66 10.17
CA THR A 104 -14.72 -14.10 10.37
C THR A 104 -14.11 -14.59 11.69
N PHE A 105 -12.80 -14.44 11.83
CA PHE A 105 -12.08 -14.63 13.09
C PHE A 105 -11.00 -13.56 13.26
N VAL A 106 -10.60 -13.33 14.51
CA VAL A 106 -9.51 -12.41 14.85
C VAL A 106 -8.23 -13.22 15.02
N GLY A 107 -7.21 -12.89 14.24
CA GLY A 107 -5.87 -13.46 14.37
C GLY A 107 -5.12 -12.88 15.58
N THR A 108 -4.01 -13.51 15.96
CA THR A 108 -3.19 -13.11 17.11
C THR A 108 -2.65 -11.68 17.05
N SER A 109 -2.55 -11.11 15.84
CA SER A 109 -2.11 -9.73 15.62
C SER A 109 -3.26 -8.70 15.63
N GLY A 110 -4.49 -9.09 15.96
CA GLY A 110 -5.67 -8.24 15.90
C GLY A 110 -6.29 -8.09 14.50
N ARG A 111 -5.66 -8.65 13.47
CA ARG A 111 -6.20 -8.66 12.10
C ARG A 111 -7.42 -9.55 12.00
N VAL A 112 -8.43 -9.11 11.29
CA VAL A 112 -9.69 -9.87 11.08
C VAL A 112 -9.69 -10.49 9.68
N PHE A 113 -9.93 -11.79 9.63
CA PHE A 113 -9.93 -12.58 8.40
C PHE A 113 -11.26 -13.33 8.22
N PRO A 114 -11.72 -13.59 6.99
CA PRO A 114 -12.68 -14.66 6.73
C PRO A 114 -12.13 -16.00 7.23
N LYS A 115 -13.01 -16.90 7.69
CA LYS A 115 -12.59 -18.22 8.20
C LYS A 115 -11.78 -19.05 7.20
N ASP A 116 -12.09 -18.93 5.91
CA ASP A 116 -11.37 -19.60 4.82
C ASP A 116 -10.14 -18.82 4.33
N MET A 117 -9.83 -17.68 4.92
CA MET A 117 -8.73 -16.78 4.58
C MET A 117 -8.82 -16.16 3.15
N LYS A 118 -9.85 -16.44 2.36
CA LYS A 118 -9.92 -16.12 0.93
C LYS A 118 -10.83 -14.93 0.63
N ALA A 119 -10.42 -14.07 -0.32
CA ALA A 119 -11.23 -12.96 -0.81
C ALA A 119 -12.35 -13.42 -1.77
N ALA A 120 -12.12 -14.48 -2.54
CA ALA A 120 -13.00 -14.87 -3.63
C ALA A 120 -14.43 -15.28 -3.20
N PRO A 121 -14.67 -16.03 -2.10
CA PRO A 121 -16.02 -16.33 -1.62
C PRO A 121 -16.79 -15.07 -1.23
N LEU A 122 -16.14 -14.16 -0.48
CA LEU A 122 -16.74 -12.88 -0.07
C LEU A 122 -17.13 -12.04 -1.30
N LEU A 123 -16.23 -11.89 -2.27
CA LEU A 123 -16.51 -11.12 -3.48
C LEU A 123 -17.65 -11.73 -4.32
N ARG A 124 -17.71 -13.05 -4.44
CA ARG A 124 -18.81 -13.74 -5.15
C ARG A 124 -20.17 -13.50 -4.49
N ALA A 125 -20.24 -13.64 -3.16
CA ALA A 125 -21.45 -13.39 -2.40
C ALA A 125 -21.91 -11.92 -2.55
N TRP A 126 -20.95 -10.97 -2.50
CA TRP A 126 -21.23 -9.55 -2.71
C TRP A 126 -21.76 -9.26 -4.11
N GLN A 127 -21.12 -9.78 -5.15
CA GLN A 127 -21.61 -9.63 -6.53
C GLN A 127 -22.98 -10.25 -6.74
N GLN A 128 -23.25 -11.40 -6.14
CA GLN A 128 -24.58 -12.04 -6.23
C GLN A 128 -25.65 -11.15 -5.60
N ARG A 129 -25.39 -10.57 -4.42
CA ARG A 129 -26.27 -9.58 -3.78
C ARG A 129 -26.54 -8.39 -4.69
N LEU A 130 -25.50 -7.76 -5.24
CA LEU A 130 -25.66 -6.60 -6.12
C LEU A 130 -26.45 -6.93 -7.41
N ARG A 131 -26.21 -8.10 -8.01
CA ARG A 131 -26.98 -8.56 -9.17
C ARG A 131 -28.46 -8.82 -8.83
N SER A 132 -28.75 -9.40 -7.67
CA SER A 132 -30.14 -9.57 -7.21
C SER A 132 -30.87 -8.24 -6.99
N GLN A 133 -30.11 -7.19 -6.68
CA GLN A 133 -30.57 -5.80 -6.58
C GLN A 133 -30.57 -5.05 -7.93
N ARG A 134 -30.39 -5.78 -9.06
CA ARG A 134 -30.42 -5.27 -10.43
C ARG A 134 -29.30 -4.28 -10.78
N VAL A 135 -28.16 -4.29 -10.05
CA VAL A 135 -26.97 -3.53 -10.44
C VAL A 135 -26.44 -4.07 -11.78
N GLN A 136 -26.23 -3.18 -12.75
CA GLN A 136 -25.73 -3.51 -14.07
C GLN A 136 -24.22 -3.29 -14.12
N PHE A 137 -23.45 -4.32 -14.54
CA PHE A 137 -22.01 -4.27 -14.64
C PHE A 137 -21.56 -4.19 -16.10
N HIS A 138 -20.83 -3.13 -16.44
CA HIS A 138 -20.25 -2.86 -17.75
C HIS A 138 -18.73 -3.02 -17.66
N MET A 139 -18.27 -4.25 -17.87
CA MET A 139 -16.85 -4.57 -17.81
C MET A 139 -16.14 -4.25 -19.12
N ARG A 140 -14.81 -4.06 -19.07
CA ARG A 140 -13.99 -3.65 -20.23
C ARG A 140 -14.39 -2.31 -20.81
N GLN A 141 -14.87 -1.42 -19.97
CA GLN A 141 -15.22 -0.04 -20.30
C GLN A 141 -14.29 0.89 -19.54
N ARG A 142 -13.26 1.38 -20.24
CA ARG A 142 -12.30 2.33 -19.67
C ARG A 142 -12.88 3.73 -19.80
N TRP A 143 -13.09 4.38 -18.67
CA TRP A 143 -13.45 5.79 -18.65
C TRP A 143 -12.26 6.65 -19.10
N THR A 144 -12.51 7.63 -19.99
CA THR A 144 -11.52 8.50 -20.60
C THR A 144 -11.81 9.99 -20.34
N GLY A 145 -12.68 10.28 -19.39
CA GLY A 145 -13.03 11.65 -19.00
C GLY A 145 -14.46 12.03 -19.39
N TRP A 146 -14.72 13.31 -19.40
CA TRP A 146 -15.97 13.93 -19.85
C TRP A 146 -15.78 14.67 -21.15
N ASP A 147 -16.83 14.76 -21.95
CA ASP A 147 -16.88 15.70 -23.06
C ASP A 147 -17.23 17.14 -22.59
N LYS A 148 -17.38 18.03 -23.58
CA LYS A 148 -17.75 19.45 -23.35
C LYS A 148 -19.17 19.61 -22.74
N ASP A 149 -20.05 18.65 -22.97
CA ASP A 149 -21.44 18.65 -22.54
C ASP A 149 -21.63 17.89 -21.19
N GLY A 150 -20.52 17.37 -20.62
CA GLY A 150 -20.49 16.68 -19.34
C GLY A 150 -20.83 15.17 -19.42
N ALA A 151 -20.97 14.60 -20.62
CA ALA A 151 -21.17 13.17 -20.76
C ALA A 151 -19.87 12.41 -20.48
N LEU A 152 -19.99 11.26 -19.81
CA LEU A 152 -18.90 10.34 -19.52
C LEU A 152 -18.51 9.57 -20.79
N HIS A 153 -17.24 9.59 -21.15
CA HIS A 153 -16.70 8.86 -22.29
C HIS A 153 -16.05 7.56 -21.85
N PHE A 154 -16.34 6.49 -22.59
CA PHE A 154 -15.76 5.18 -22.38
C PHE A 154 -15.19 4.61 -23.67
N GLU A 155 -14.02 3.97 -23.56
CA GLU A 155 -13.41 3.16 -24.59
C GLU A 155 -13.46 1.68 -24.22
N SER A 156 -13.69 0.81 -25.21
CA SER A 156 -13.63 -0.64 -24.97
C SER A 156 -12.18 -1.05 -24.71
N ALA A 157 -11.89 -1.52 -23.49
CA ALA A 157 -10.58 -2.06 -23.11
C ALA A 157 -10.45 -3.51 -23.61
N ASN A 158 -10.28 -3.71 -24.91
CA ASN A 158 -9.93 -5.03 -25.43
C ASN A 158 -8.53 -5.40 -24.99
N SER A 159 -8.40 -6.52 -24.28
CA SER A 159 -7.12 -7.09 -23.87
C SER A 159 -6.21 -7.24 -25.08
N GLY A 160 -5.10 -6.48 -25.09
CA GLY A 160 -4.14 -6.43 -26.16
C GLY A 160 -3.65 -7.82 -26.62
N ALA A 161 -4.07 -8.17 -27.82
CA ALA A 161 -3.31 -8.99 -28.73
C ALA A 161 -3.25 -8.19 -30.02
N SER A 162 -2.25 -7.34 -30.12
CA SER A 162 -1.83 -6.78 -31.42
C SER A 162 -1.31 -7.95 -32.24
N VAL A 163 -2.19 -8.61 -32.97
CA VAL A 163 -1.78 -9.42 -34.10
C VAL A 163 -1.34 -8.41 -35.16
N VAL A 164 -0.05 -8.42 -35.41
CA VAL A 164 0.60 -7.60 -36.43
C VAL A 164 -0.16 -7.79 -37.76
N GLY A 165 -0.77 -6.72 -38.30
CA GLY A 165 -1.23 -6.68 -39.66
C GLY A 165 -2.72 -6.45 -39.95
N ILE A 166 -3.60 -6.28 -38.93
CA ILE A 166 -4.99 -5.88 -39.20
C ILE A 166 -5.18 -4.48 -38.62
N ALA A 167 -5.60 -3.53 -39.48
CA ALA A 167 -5.94 -2.18 -39.08
C ALA A 167 -6.89 -2.23 -37.84
N ALA A 168 -6.48 -1.61 -36.75
CA ALA A 168 -7.26 -1.56 -35.51
C ALA A 168 -8.66 -1.02 -35.84
N ALA A 169 -9.68 -1.88 -35.75
CA ALA A 169 -11.05 -1.44 -35.86
C ALA A 169 -11.24 -0.35 -34.80
N LYS A 170 -11.74 0.84 -35.25
CA LYS A 170 -12.03 1.98 -34.39
C LYS A 170 -12.82 1.47 -33.19
N GLN A 171 -12.24 1.57 -32.01
CA GLN A 171 -12.86 1.07 -30.77
C GLN A 171 -14.21 1.75 -30.60
N ALA A 172 -15.25 0.99 -30.24
CA ALA A 172 -16.56 1.55 -30.05
C ALA A 172 -16.54 2.49 -28.84
N GLU A 173 -16.57 3.77 -29.09
CA GLU A 173 -16.74 4.82 -28.09
C GLU A 173 -18.19 4.81 -27.59
N GLN A 174 -18.37 4.82 -26.28
CA GLN A 174 -19.68 4.95 -25.65
C GLN A 174 -19.72 6.22 -24.82
N ALA A 175 -20.73 7.06 -25.07
CA ALA A 175 -21.03 8.21 -24.23
C ALA A 175 -22.20 7.87 -23.28
N VAL A 176 -22.07 8.26 -22.01
CA VAL A 176 -23.09 8.04 -20.97
C VAL A 176 -23.39 9.36 -20.27
N VAL A 177 -24.65 9.72 -20.19
CA VAL A 177 -25.13 10.84 -19.39
C VAL A 177 -25.76 10.28 -18.13
N ALA A 178 -25.22 10.62 -16.97
CA ALA A 178 -25.69 10.19 -15.67
C ALA A 178 -26.25 11.39 -14.88
N ARG A 179 -27.32 11.19 -14.14
CA ARG A 179 -27.81 12.21 -13.19
C ARG A 179 -26.84 12.39 -12.03
N CYS A 180 -26.13 11.32 -11.67
CA CYS A 180 -25.12 11.31 -10.61
C CYS A 180 -23.98 10.36 -10.97
N THR A 181 -22.74 10.72 -10.63
CA THR A 181 -21.54 9.91 -10.88
C THR A 181 -20.78 9.66 -9.61
N VAL A 182 -20.36 8.41 -9.37
CA VAL A 182 -19.40 8.06 -8.30
C VAL A 182 -18.11 7.59 -8.94
N LEU A 183 -17.01 8.32 -8.73
CA LEU A 183 -15.67 7.94 -9.14
C LEU A 183 -15.02 7.09 -8.03
N ALA A 184 -14.65 5.86 -8.36
CA ALA A 184 -14.02 4.90 -7.46
C ALA A 184 -12.82 4.22 -8.14
N LEU A 185 -11.96 5.05 -8.76
CA LEU A 185 -10.93 4.66 -9.72
C LEU A 185 -9.64 4.12 -9.08
N GLY A 186 -9.57 4.11 -7.73
CA GLY A 186 -8.38 3.69 -7.00
C GLY A 186 -7.23 4.69 -7.12
N GLY A 187 -6.06 4.32 -6.59
CA GLY A 187 -4.84 5.11 -6.68
C GLY A 187 -4.03 4.84 -7.96
N GLY A 188 -2.69 4.73 -7.80
CA GLY A 188 -1.74 4.45 -8.90
C GLY A 188 -1.01 3.13 -8.79
N SER A 189 -1.25 2.34 -7.74
CA SER A 189 -0.57 1.06 -7.52
C SER A 189 -1.28 -0.08 -8.26
N TRP A 190 -0.50 -1.03 -8.81
CA TRP A 190 -1.04 -2.17 -9.57
C TRP A 190 -1.76 -1.79 -10.87
N LYS A 191 -1.11 -1.05 -11.72
CA LYS A 191 -1.62 -0.63 -13.03
C LYS A 191 -2.24 -1.77 -13.85
N LYS A 192 -1.62 -2.97 -13.82
CA LYS A 192 -2.14 -4.18 -14.50
C LYS A 192 -3.49 -4.67 -13.97
N LEU A 193 -3.91 -4.20 -12.80
CA LEU A 193 -5.21 -4.54 -12.18
C LEU A 193 -6.23 -3.40 -12.23
N GLY A 194 -5.92 -2.33 -12.98
CA GLY A 194 -6.85 -1.22 -13.25
C GLY A 194 -6.67 0.00 -12.33
N SER A 195 -5.70 -0.01 -11.40
CA SER A 195 -5.39 1.14 -10.54
C SER A 195 -4.13 1.83 -11.11
N ASP A 196 -4.29 2.70 -12.09
CA ASP A 196 -3.20 3.28 -12.89
C ASP A 196 -3.02 4.79 -12.75
N GLY A 197 -3.88 5.45 -11.95
CA GLY A 197 -3.80 6.90 -11.74
C GLY A 197 -4.13 7.75 -12.98
N ALA A 198 -4.60 7.14 -14.08
CA ALA A 198 -4.87 7.85 -15.34
C ALA A 198 -5.95 8.92 -15.23
N TRP A 199 -6.74 8.90 -14.18
CA TRP A 199 -7.80 9.87 -13.89
C TRP A 199 -7.28 11.23 -13.39
N VAL A 200 -6.06 11.30 -12.89
CA VAL A 200 -5.48 12.52 -12.28
C VAL A 200 -5.50 13.72 -13.25
N PRO A 201 -5.00 13.61 -14.48
CA PRO A 201 -5.03 14.74 -15.43
C PRO A 201 -6.44 15.25 -15.72
N TRP A 202 -7.43 14.37 -15.78
CA TRP A 202 -8.82 14.76 -16.11
C TRP A 202 -9.48 15.55 -14.98
N LEU A 203 -9.23 15.21 -13.72
CA LEU A 203 -9.71 15.97 -12.57
C LEU A 203 -8.98 17.31 -12.44
N ARG A 204 -7.64 17.31 -12.59
CA ARG A 204 -6.84 18.55 -12.57
C ARG A 204 -7.27 19.52 -13.67
N ALA A 205 -7.58 19.04 -14.88
CA ALA A 205 -8.08 19.87 -15.97
C ALA A 205 -9.43 20.52 -15.69
N ARG A 206 -10.18 19.99 -14.70
CA ARG A 206 -11.44 20.54 -14.18
C ARG A 206 -11.28 21.39 -12.91
N GLY A 207 -10.05 21.77 -12.55
CA GLY A 207 -9.76 22.60 -11.38
C GLY A 207 -9.73 21.86 -10.05
N ILE A 208 -9.96 20.53 -10.04
CA ILE A 208 -9.94 19.75 -8.82
C ILE A 208 -8.52 19.64 -8.27
N GLN A 209 -8.36 19.92 -6.98
CA GLN A 209 -7.09 19.78 -6.27
C GLN A 209 -6.77 18.29 -6.05
N VAL A 210 -5.70 17.82 -6.68
CA VAL A 210 -5.23 16.43 -6.60
C VAL A 210 -3.77 16.42 -6.20
N ALA A 211 -3.46 15.88 -5.03
CA ALA A 211 -2.09 15.62 -4.60
C ALA A 211 -1.45 14.52 -5.47
N ASP A 212 -0.13 14.62 -5.67
CA ASP A 212 0.60 13.63 -6.46
C ASP A 212 0.49 12.23 -5.84
N LEU A 213 0.27 11.24 -6.71
CA LEU A 213 0.22 9.86 -6.27
C LEU A 213 1.63 9.37 -5.96
N LEU A 214 1.81 8.86 -4.75
CA LEU A 214 3.07 8.35 -4.21
C LEU A 214 2.92 6.89 -3.79
N PRO A 215 4.00 6.08 -3.86
CA PRO A 215 3.96 4.72 -3.35
C PRO A 215 3.75 4.71 -1.83
N SER A 216 2.79 3.88 -1.37
CA SER A 216 2.50 3.62 0.05
C SER A 216 2.49 2.12 0.30
N ASN A 217 2.90 1.69 1.49
CA ASN A 217 3.13 0.28 1.78
C ASN A 217 4.05 -0.36 0.71
N CYS A 218 5.20 0.26 0.49
CA CYS A 218 6.14 -0.09 -0.56
C CYS A 218 7.47 -0.59 0.00
N GLY A 219 8.25 -1.24 -0.84
CA GLY A 219 9.66 -1.51 -0.62
C GLY A 219 10.53 -0.27 -0.85
N PHE A 220 11.79 -0.38 -0.49
CA PHE A 220 12.79 0.69 -0.63
C PHE A 220 14.08 0.13 -1.18
N ASP A 221 14.75 0.92 -2.01
CA ASP A 221 16.10 0.64 -2.47
C ASP A 221 17.11 1.08 -1.41
N VAL A 222 18.13 0.27 -1.20
CA VAL A 222 19.22 0.60 -0.27
C VAL A 222 20.30 1.41 -0.98
N GLY A 223 20.83 2.41 -0.24
CA GLY A 223 22.09 3.03 -0.57
C GLY A 223 23.19 2.34 0.22
N VAL A 224 24.09 1.58 -0.41
CA VAL A 224 25.16 0.93 0.33
C VAL A 224 26.23 1.94 0.70
N ALA A 225 26.15 2.40 1.94
CA ALA A 225 27.28 2.98 2.62
C ALA A 225 27.95 1.85 3.44
N ARG A 226 29.17 1.45 3.11
CA ARG A 226 29.97 0.67 4.05
C ARG A 226 30.13 1.50 5.31
N LEU A 227 29.83 0.90 6.46
CA LEU A 227 30.07 1.53 7.74
C LEU A 227 31.58 1.64 7.93
N ILE A 228 32.12 2.83 7.73
CA ILE A 228 33.51 3.11 8.09
C ILE A 228 33.51 3.25 9.60
N SER A 229 34.26 2.37 10.28
CA SER A 229 34.59 2.52 11.69
C SER A 229 35.20 3.91 11.88
N ALA A 230 34.63 4.74 12.76
CA ALA A 230 35.14 6.04 13.14
C ALA A 230 36.42 5.91 13.99
N SER A 231 37.38 5.11 13.53
CA SER A 231 38.63 4.77 14.26
C SER A 231 39.86 5.37 13.60
N SER A 232 39.78 6.61 13.08
CA SER A 232 40.98 7.36 12.72
C SER A 232 41.25 8.61 13.57
N THR A 233 40.43 8.86 14.62
CA THR A 233 40.75 9.88 15.64
C THR A 233 40.17 9.45 17.00
N LEU A 234 40.76 8.41 17.59
CA LEU A 234 40.58 8.16 19.01
C LEU A 234 41.79 8.75 19.73
N GLU A 235 41.64 9.98 20.20
CA GLU A 235 42.39 10.40 21.38
C GLU A 235 41.85 9.63 22.57
N THR A 236 42.80 9.02 23.25
CA THR A 236 42.65 8.07 24.34
C THR A 236 42.13 8.72 25.60
N THR A 237 40.89 8.39 26.01
CA THR A 237 40.55 8.17 27.43
C THR A 237 39.30 7.26 27.50
N PRO A 238 39.36 6.13 28.23
CA PRO A 238 38.19 5.23 28.34
C PRO A 238 37.27 5.73 29.47
N GLU A 239 36.13 6.33 29.09
CA GLU A 239 34.99 6.48 29.99
C GLU A 239 34.08 5.26 29.85
N PRO A 240 33.65 4.63 30.95
CA PRO A 240 32.72 3.48 30.89
C PRO A 240 31.29 3.96 30.61
N GLY A 241 30.81 3.68 29.39
CA GLY A 241 29.47 4.02 29.00
C GLY A 241 29.30 4.45 27.54
N LEU A 242 30.35 4.44 26.72
CA LEU A 242 30.31 4.90 25.35
C LEU A 242 29.54 3.92 24.47
N LYS A 243 28.32 4.28 24.06
CA LYS A 243 27.63 3.66 22.91
C LYS A 243 28.45 3.96 21.67
N ALA A 244 29.09 2.95 21.09
CA ALA A 244 29.75 3.08 19.80
C ALA A 244 28.72 3.53 18.75
N SER A 245 28.80 4.77 18.33
CA SER A 245 27.90 5.33 17.29
C SER A 245 28.47 4.93 15.94
N LEU A 246 27.81 3.98 15.28
CA LEU A 246 28.07 3.66 13.88
C LEU A 246 27.44 4.74 13.02
N LYS A 247 28.26 5.52 12.31
CA LYS A 247 27.73 6.50 11.32
C LYS A 247 27.84 5.91 9.92
N PRO A 248 26.78 6.00 9.10
CA PRO A 248 26.86 5.61 7.71
C PRO A 248 27.76 6.60 6.95
N ALA A 249 28.71 6.08 6.18
CA ALA A 249 29.41 6.87 5.18
C ALA A 249 28.82 6.55 3.82
N LEU A 250 28.35 7.56 3.09
CA LEU A 250 27.86 7.43 1.72
C LEU A 250 29.03 6.98 0.81
N GLY A 251 29.03 5.73 0.38
CA GLY A 251 29.92 5.21 -0.63
C GLY A 251 29.30 5.36 -2.03
N GLU A 252 30.12 5.35 -3.07
CA GLU A 252 29.71 5.58 -4.47
C GLU A 252 28.85 4.45 -5.10
N HIS A 253 28.47 3.40 -4.35
CA HIS A 253 27.67 2.28 -4.86
C HIS A 253 26.23 2.35 -4.32
N THR A 254 25.28 2.44 -5.23
CA THR A 254 23.85 2.28 -4.93
C THR A 254 23.47 0.80 -5.03
N GLY A 255 22.87 0.26 -3.97
CA GLY A 255 22.37 -1.13 -3.93
C GLY A 255 23.30 -2.13 -3.24
N TRP A 256 22.82 -3.36 -3.09
CA TRP A 256 23.58 -4.49 -2.54
C TRP A 256 24.72 -4.93 -3.48
N SER A 257 25.77 -5.54 -2.92
CA SER A 257 26.76 -6.22 -3.76
C SER A 257 26.13 -7.40 -4.51
N GLN A 258 26.69 -7.73 -5.69
CA GLN A 258 26.21 -8.88 -6.47
C GLN A 258 26.26 -10.19 -5.64
N HIS A 259 27.28 -10.35 -4.78
CA HIS A 259 27.38 -11.48 -3.87
C HIS A 259 26.21 -11.57 -2.89
N PHE A 260 25.77 -10.43 -2.34
CA PHE A 260 24.61 -10.40 -1.44
C PHE A 260 23.31 -10.72 -2.18
N ILE A 261 23.15 -10.17 -3.37
CA ILE A 261 21.98 -10.43 -4.23
C ILE A 261 21.87 -11.91 -4.55
N ASP A 262 22.94 -12.52 -5.08
CA ASP A 262 22.91 -13.92 -5.53
C ASP A 262 22.60 -14.91 -4.40
N ARG A 263 22.99 -14.58 -3.18
CA ARG A 263 22.81 -15.47 -2.03
C ARG A 263 21.61 -15.20 -1.16
N PHE A 264 21.16 -13.96 -1.06
CA PHE A 264 20.21 -13.55 -0.03
C PHE A 264 18.99 -12.81 -0.56
N ALA A 265 18.92 -12.38 -1.83
CA ALA A 265 17.72 -11.80 -2.40
C ALA A 265 16.55 -12.81 -2.34
N GLY A 266 15.40 -12.37 -1.90
CA GLY A 266 14.22 -13.19 -1.64
C GLY A 266 14.21 -13.88 -0.27
N GLN A 267 15.28 -13.79 0.52
CA GLN A 267 15.31 -14.40 1.85
C GLN A 267 14.68 -13.52 2.94
N PRO A 268 13.89 -14.10 3.85
CA PRO A 268 13.26 -13.37 4.93
C PRO A 268 14.21 -13.14 6.11
N PHE A 269 14.12 -11.95 6.69
CA PHE A 269 14.68 -11.60 7.99
C PHE A 269 13.59 -11.74 9.04
N LYS A 270 13.58 -12.88 9.73
CA LYS A 270 12.56 -13.19 10.75
C LYS A 270 13.04 -12.81 12.14
N GLN A 271 12.06 -12.45 13.01
CA GLN A 271 12.35 -12.11 14.41
C GLN A 271 13.47 -11.05 14.54
N VAL A 272 13.28 -9.94 13.84
CA VAL A 272 14.14 -8.75 13.88
C VAL A 272 13.34 -7.57 14.38
N SER A 273 14.00 -6.50 14.81
CA SER A 273 13.35 -5.23 15.12
C SER A 273 13.90 -4.13 14.24
N ILE A 274 13.02 -3.24 13.79
CA ILE A 274 13.39 -2.02 13.07
C ILE A 274 13.01 -0.82 13.93
N THR A 275 13.93 0.13 14.04
CA THR A 275 13.70 1.44 14.65
C THR A 275 13.95 2.53 13.61
N HIS A 276 13.01 3.49 13.52
CA HIS A 276 13.15 4.74 12.79
C HIS A 276 12.95 5.88 13.76
N THR A 277 14.04 6.53 14.17
CA THR A 277 14.07 7.48 15.29
C THR A 277 13.23 8.73 15.01
N ALA A 278 13.30 9.28 13.79
CA ALA A 278 12.60 10.50 13.42
C ALA A 278 11.07 10.38 13.58
N SER A 279 10.49 9.21 13.29
CA SER A 279 9.05 8.97 13.48
C SER A 279 8.69 8.27 14.79
N ASN A 280 9.64 8.07 15.70
CA ASN A 280 9.48 7.30 16.94
C ASN A 280 8.91 5.90 16.70
N PHE A 281 9.23 5.30 15.55
CA PHE A 281 8.79 3.94 15.20
C PHE A 281 9.79 2.93 15.72
N SER A 282 9.30 1.93 16.46
CA SER A 282 10.07 0.75 16.85
C SER A 282 9.16 -0.46 16.89
N ARG A 283 9.47 -1.48 16.08
CA ARG A 283 8.62 -2.66 15.97
C ARG A 283 9.41 -3.91 15.65
N GLN A 284 9.03 -5.03 16.28
CA GLN A 284 9.52 -6.34 15.94
C GLN A 284 8.65 -7.00 14.87
N GLY A 285 9.28 -7.75 13.95
CA GLY A 285 8.58 -8.44 12.87
C GLY A 285 9.52 -9.12 11.90
N GLU A 286 9.11 -9.15 10.64
CA GLU A 286 9.90 -9.71 9.54
C GLU A 286 9.83 -8.84 8.30
N PHE A 287 10.90 -8.88 7.50
CA PHE A 287 11.00 -8.29 6.17
C PHE A 287 11.79 -9.20 5.24
N VAL A 288 11.83 -8.86 3.97
CA VAL A 288 12.56 -9.60 2.93
C VAL A 288 13.62 -8.67 2.32
N ALA A 289 14.84 -9.18 2.12
CA ALA A 289 15.80 -8.52 1.26
C ALA A 289 15.47 -8.81 -0.20
N THR A 290 15.35 -7.76 -1.02
CA THR A 290 15.17 -7.86 -2.47
C THR A 290 16.51 -7.73 -3.18
N SER A 291 16.51 -7.81 -4.51
CA SER A 291 17.71 -7.53 -5.32
C SER A 291 18.18 -6.07 -5.23
N THR A 292 17.30 -5.15 -4.84
CA THR A 292 17.62 -3.72 -4.77
C THR A 292 17.55 -3.15 -3.35
N GLY A 293 16.88 -3.85 -2.43
CA GLY A 293 16.69 -3.29 -1.10
C GLY A 293 15.86 -4.14 -0.15
N LEU A 294 14.86 -3.54 0.47
CA LEU A 294 14.05 -4.15 1.54
C LEU A 294 12.56 -4.01 1.24
N GLU A 295 11.78 -5.06 1.56
CA GLU A 295 10.31 -5.05 1.46
C GLU A 295 9.67 -5.92 2.56
N GLY A 296 8.35 -5.97 2.59
CA GLY A 296 7.60 -6.81 3.51
C GLY A 296 6.91 -6.04 4.65
N SER A 297 6.13 -6.76 5.45
CA SER A 297 5.16 -6.14 6.37
C SER A 297 5.77 -5.17 7.39
N LEU A 298 6.99 -5.42 7.86
CA LEU A 298 7.68 -4.56 8.81
C LEU A 298 8.15 -3.25 8.15
N ILE A 299 8.61 -3.33 6.89
CA ILE A 299 9.02 -2.17 6.08
C ILE A 299 7.78 -1.35 5.69
N TYR A 300 6.69 -2.02 5.28
CA TYR A 300 5.44 -1.34 4.92
C TYR A 300 4.85 -0.54 6.08
N ALA A 301 5.00 -1.03 7.31
CA ALA A 301 4.47 -0.35 8.49
C ALA A 301 5.11 1.02 8.79
N VAL A 302 6.31 1.28 8.28
CA VAL A 302 7.07 2.52 8.46
C VAL A 302 7.24 3.30 7.13
N SER A 303 6.66 2.79 6.03
CA SER A 303 6.91 3.29 4.68
C SER A 303 6.55 4.76 4.48
N ALA A 304 5.46 5.25 5.09
CA ALA A 304 5.07 6.67 5.00
C ALA A 304 6.17 7.60 5.53
N ALA A 305 6.72 7.31 6.72
CA ALA A 305 7.79 8.10 7.32
C ALA A 305 9.10 8.03 6.51
N LEU A 306 9.49 6.82 6.07
CA LEU A 306 10.69 6.65 5.26
C LEU A 306 10.59 7.38 3.91
N ARG A 307 9.43 7.32 3.25
CA ARG A 307 9.18 8.07 2.01
C ARG A 307 9.30 9.58 2.26
N SER A 308 8.70 10.09 3.34
CA SER A 308 8.81 11.50 3.71
C SER A 308 10.25 11.94 3.88
N ASP A 309 11.06 11.17 4.63
CA ASP A 309 12.46 11.49 4.84
C ASP A 309 13.27 11.47 3.53
N ILE A 310 13.02 10.48 2.66
CA ILE A 310 13.67 10.42 1.35
C ILE A 310 13.31 11.62 0.47
N LEU A 311 12.05 12.03 0.46
CA LEU A 311 11.59 13.20 -0.30
C LEU A 311 12.20 14.51 0.23
N GLN A 312 12.40 14.63 1.54
CA GLN A 312 12.92 15.84 2.18
C GLN A 312 14.46 15.88 2.19
N ASN A 313 15.11 14.74 2.44
CA ASN A 313 16.53 14.68 2.77
C ASN A 313 17.35 13.86 1.74
N GLY A 314 16.71 13.27 0.73
CA GLY A 314 17.36 12.39 -0.26
C GLY A 314 17.63 10.97 0.25
N SER A 315 17.46 10.71 1.55
CA SER A 315 17.64 9.37 2.14
C SER A 315 16.89 9.25 3.47
N ALA A 316 16.65 8.01 3.89
CA ALA A 316 16.15 7.66 5.22
C ALA A 316 17.04 6.57 5.82
N THR A 317 17.19 6.55 7.15
CA THR A 317 17.96 5.51 7.83
C THR A 317 17.09 4.79 8.85
N ILE A 318 17.05 3.47 8.74
CA ILE A 318 16.52 2.58 9.77
C ILE A 318 17.65 1.95 10.56
N THR A 319 17.37 1.63 11.82
CA THR A 319 18.26 0.82 12.66
C THR A 319 17.67 -0.58 12.81
N LEU A 320 18.46 -1.59 12.46
CA LEU A 320 18.05 -2.99 12.49
C LEU A 320 18.68 -3.69 13.69
N ASP A 321 17.85 -4.30 14.55
CA ASP A 321 18.28 -5.23 15.59
C ASP A 321 18.05 -6.66 15.09
N LEU A 322 19.11 -7.43 14.88
CA LEU A 322 19.05 -8.79 14.35
C LEU A 322 18.66 -9.83 15.41
N LEU A 323 18.79 -9.49 16.70
CA LEU A 323 18.53 -10.38 17.85
C LEU A 323 17.75 -9.63 18.95
N PRO A 324 16.52 -9.16 18.72
CA PRO A 324 15.78 -8.32 19.67
C PRO A 324 15.43 -9.02 20.99
N HIS A 325 15.49 -10.36 21.03
CA HIS A 325 15.27 -11.16 22.22
C HIS A 325 16.51 -11.26 23.15
N MET A 326 17.67 -10.74 22.73
CA MET A 326 18.90 -10.73 23.52
C MET A 326 19.32 -9.30 23.86
N SER A 327 19.82 -9.10 25.11
CA SER A 327 20.38 -7.81 25.48
C SER A 327 21.73 -7.54 24.78
N ALA A 328 22.15 -6.28 24.69
CA ALA A 328 23.41 -5.90 24.07
C ALA A 328 24.62 -6.50 24.82
N GLU A 329 24.56 -6.53 26.16
CA GLU A 329 25.60 -7.11 27.04
C GLU A 329 25.72 -8.60 26.76
N ARG A 330 24.60 -9.32 26.61
CA ARG A 330 24.63 -10.76 26.32
C ARG A 330 25.22 -11.02 24.92
N VAL A 331 24.83 -10.24 23.92
CA VAL A 331 25.40 -10.35 22.56
C VAL A 331 26.93 -10.12 22.60
N LEU A 332 27.38 -9.07 23.28
CA LEU A 332 28.82 -8.80 23.44
C LEU A 332 29.56 -9.94 24.13
N GLN A 333 28.99 -10.50 25.19
CA GLN A 333 29.55 -11.65 25.90
C GLN A 333 29.71 -12.86 24.99
N GLU A 334 28.67 -13.17 24.17
CA GLU A 334 28.68 -14.32 23.26
C GLU A 334 29.67 -14.11 22.09
N VAL A 335 29.78 -12.88 21.56
CA VAL A 335 30.74 -12.53 20.51
C VAL A 335 32.20 -12.67 21.03
N ASN A 336 32.45 -12.23 22.27
CA ASN A 336 33.78 -12.30 22.91
C ASN A 336 34.15 -13.70 23.39
N HIS A 337 33.24 -14.66 23.42
CA HIS A 337 33.55 -16.02 23.86
C HIS A 337 34.67 -16.63 23.02
N PRO A 338 35.66 -17.29 23.63
CA PRO A 338 36.79 -17.90 22.90
C PRO A 338 36.32 -18.82 21.77
N ARG A 339 36.79 -18.56 20.55
CA ARG A 339 36.37 -19.29 19.33
C ARG A 339 37.11 -20.62 19.16
N GLY A 340 38.34 -20.74 19.76
CA GLY A 340 39.25 -21.82 19.44
C GLY A 340 39.59 -21.82 17.94
N SER A 341 39.56 -22.97 17.31
CA SER A 341 39.83 -23.15 15.87
C SER A 341 38.61 -22.84 14.95
N ARG A 342 37.45 -22.43 15.49
CA ARG A 342 36.24 -22.20 14.70
C ARG A 342 36.37 -20.92 13.87
N SER A 343 35.77 -20.94 12.66
CA SER A 343 35.55 -19.71 11.88
C SER A 343 34.63 -18.76 12.63
N LEU A 344 34.67 -17.45 12.31
CA LEU A 344 33.73 -16.45 12.87
C LEU A 344 32.29 -16.83 12.60
N SER A 345 31.97 -17.24 11.37
CA SER A 345 30.61 -17.64 11.00
C SER A 345 30.12 -18.84 11.82
N SER A 346 30.96 -19.89 12.00
CA SER A 346 30.57 -21.04 12.82
C SER A 346 30.45 -20.68 14.30
N HIS A 347 31.23 -19.72 14.79
CA HIS A 347 31.12 -19.21 16.14
C HIS A 347 29.79 -18.47 16.36
N LEU A 348 29.45 -17.53 15.48
CA LEU A 348 28.21 -16.75 15.56
C LEU A 348 26.97 -17.63 15.40
N ASP A 349 26.99 -18.61 14.50
CA ASP A 349 25.89 -19.56 14.38
C ASP A 349 25.74 -20.42 15.65
N SER A 350 26.82 -20.95 16.19
CA SER A 350 26.80 -21.79 17.40
C SER A 350 26.28 -21.01 18.63
N ARG A 351 26.75 -19.77 18.83
CA ARG A 351 26.51 -18.99 20.05
C ARG A 351 25.22 -18.13 19.99
N LEU A 352 24.93 -17.56 18.83
CA LEU A 352 23.88 -16.56 18.64
C LEU A 352 22.79 -17.00 17.67
N LYS A 353 22.92 -18.19 17.06
CA LYS A 353 22.06 -18.65 15.95
C LYS A 353 22.00 -17.64 14.80
N LEU A 354 23.12 -16.94 14.59
CA LEU A 354 23.24 -15.90 13.57
C LEU A 354 23.88 -16.50 12.32
N HIS A 355 23.06 -16.78 11.32
CA HIS A 355 23.45 -17.39 10.05
C HIS A 355 22.60 -16.85 8.89
N GLY A 356 22.85 -17.35 7.66
CA GLY A 356 22.06 -16.99 6.47
C GLY A 356 22.07 -15.49 6.19
N ALA A 357 20.93 -14.93 5.82
CA ALA A 357 20.78 -13.52 5.46
C ALA A 357 21.17 -12.57 6.60
N LYS A 358 20.89 -12.92 7.87
CA LYS A 358 21.29 -12.10 9.03
C LYS A 358 22.82 -11.96 9.17
N LEU A 359 23.56 -13.03 8.89
CA LEU A 359 25.02 -12.96 8.87
C LEU A 359 25.51 -12.25 7.59
N GLY A 360 24.84 -12.51 6.47
CA GLY A 360 25.16 -11.89 5.18
C GLY A 360 25.11 -10.36 5.23
N ILE A 361 24.07 -9.77 5.80
CA ILE A 361 23.91 -8.31 5.89
C ILE A 361 25.00 -7.65 6.77
N LEU A 362 25.48 -8.36 7.81
CA LEU A 362 26.60 -7.87 8.61
C LEU A 362 27.89 -7.78 7.78
N TYR A 363 28.21 -8.83 7.00
CA TYR A 363 29.36 -8.79 6.10
C TYR A 363 29.21 -7.73 5.00
N GLU A 364 28.01 -7.55 4.49
CA GLU A 364 27.69 -6.56 3.45
C GLU A 364 27.96 -5.14 3.93
N LEU A 365 27.45 -4.79 5.11
CA LEU A 365 27.49 -3.42 5.61
C LEU A 365 28.74 -3.09 6.43
N LEU A 366 29.28 -4.05 7.19
CA LEU A 366 30.52 -3.84 7.99
C LEU A 366 31.78 -4.06 7.19
N GLY A 367 31.77 -4.99 6.23
CA GLY A 367 32.98 -5.49 5.59
C GLY A 367 33.78 -6.43 6.49
N LYS A 368 34.78 -7.11 5.90
CA LYS A 368 35.54 -8.18 6.59
C LYS A 368 36.32 -7.70 7.82
N GLU A 369 36.94 -6.54 7.74
CA GLU A 369 37.80 -6.02 8.83
C GLU A 369 36.98 -5.72 10.09
N ALA A 370 35.89 -4.94 9.96
CA ALA A 370 35.06 -4.58 11.09
C ALA A 370 34.34 -5.78 11.74
N MET A 371 34.07 -6.84 10.97
CA MET A 371 33.57 -8.11 11.52
C MET A 371 34.52 -8.78 12.53
N HIS A 372 35.82 -8.48 12.51
CA HIS A 372 36.78 -9.02 13.47
C HIS A 372 36.91 -8.20 14.75
N HIS A 373 36.33 -7.01 14.81
CA HIS A 373 36.27 -6.18 16.03
C HIS A 373 35.02 -6.53 16.84
N SER A 374 35.19 -7.27 17.93
CA SER A 374 34.08 -7.81 18.72
C SER A 374 33.09 -6.76 19.19
N ALA A 375 33.53 -5.59 19.64
CA ALA A 375 32.67 -4.52 20.10
C ALA A 375 31.84 -3.93 18.94
N THR A 376 32.45 -3.69 17.78
CA THR A 376 31.81 -3.21 16.57
C THR A 376 30.75 -4.21 16.06
N LEU A 377 31.14 -5.49 16.02
CA LEU A 377 30.24 -6.56 15.59
C LEU A 377 29.05 -6.70 16.54
N ALA A 378 29.27 -6.70 17.84
CA ALA A 378 28.18 -6.79 18.82
C ALA A 378 27.22 -5.60 18.75
N ALA A 379 27.76 -4.38 18.60
CA ALA A 379 26.98 -3.18 18.40
C ALA A 379 26.15 -3.26 17.11
N ALA A 380 26.75 -3.71 16.01
CA ALA A 380 26.04 -3.87 14.74
C ALA A 380 24.94 -4.95 14.79
N ILE A 381 25.13 -6.06 15.48
CA ILE A 381 24.10 -7.08 15.67
C ILE A 381 22.85 -6.46 16.32
N LYS A 382 23.03 -5.50 17.23
CA LYS A 382 21.94 -4.85 17.99
C LYS A 382 21.43 -3.55 17.38
N SER A 383 22.25 -2.89 16.55
CA SER A 383 21.92 -1.55 16.04
C SER A 383 22.65 -1.32 14.70
N LEU A 384 22.23 -2.09 13.67
CA LEU A 384 22.80 -1.97 12.33
C LEU A 384 22.09 -0.87 11.56
N PRO A 385 22.74 0.24 11.21
CA PRO A 385 22.11 1.25 10.38
C PRO A 385 22.03 0.77 8.92
N VAL A 386 20.86 0.95 8.32
CA VAL A 386 20.59 0.69 6.90
C VAL A 386 20.04 1.95 6.26
N THR A 387 20.73 2.48 5.28
CA THR A 387 20.33 3.67 4.55
C THR A 387 19.48 3.28 3.34
N LEU A 388 18.36 3.95 3.16
CA LEU A 388 17.41 3.80 2.07
C LEU A 388 17.43 5.09 1.25
N THR A 389 17.46 4.97 -0.09
CA THR A 389 17.67 6.14 -0.98
C THR A 389 16.51 6.39 -1.93
N ALA A 390 15.66 5.39 -2.15
CA ALA A 390 14.48 5.53 -2.99
C ALA A 390 13.35 4.61 -2.55
N THR A 391 12.12 5.01 -2.81
CA THR A 391 10.97 4.09 -2.78
C THR A 391 10.98 3.20 -4.01
N ARG A 392 10.46 1.98 -3.90
CA ARG A 392 10.14 1.20 -5.09
C ARG A 392 9.04 1.89 -5.90
N PRO A 393 8.99 1.67 -7.23
CA PRO A 393 7.97 2.25 -8.10
C PRO A 393 6.54 2.02 -7.58
N ILE A 394 5.64 2.97 -7.84
CA ILE A 394 4.25 2.89 -7.38
C ILE A 394 3.52 1.64 -7.90
N ASP A 395 3.91 1.13 -9.07
CA ASP A 395 3.35 -0.10 -9.64
C ASP A 395 3.69 -1.36 -8.81
N GLU A 396 4.71 -1.31 -7.97
CA GLU A 396 5.13 -2.39 -7.07
C GLU A 396 4.59 -2.21 -5.65
N ALA A 397 4.03 -1.04 -5.36
CA ALA A 397 3.48 -0.73 -4.03
C ALA A 397 2.14 -1.42 -3.77
N ILE A 398 1.86 -1.73 -2.50
CA ILE A 398 0.57 -2.30 -2.10
C ILE A 398 -0.56 -1.29 -2.28
N SER A 399 -0.30 -0.01 -1.99
CA SER A 399 -1.26 1.09 -2.06
C SER A 399 -0.59 2.39 -2.49
N SER A 400 -1.42 3.42 -2.69
CA SER A 400 -0.98 4.78 -3.01
C SER A 400 -1.30 5.73 -1.86
N ALA A 401 -0.47 6.75 -1.71
CA ALA A 401 -0.79 7.99 -1.00
C ALA A 401 -1.05 9.09 -2.03
N GLY A 402 -1.58 10.23 -1.61
CA GLY A 402 -2.03 11.27 -2.51
C GLY A 402 -3.41 10.98 -3.11
N GLY A 403 -3.88 11.84 -4.01
CA GLY A 403 -5.21 11.73 -4.61
C GLY A 403 -6.01 13.02 -4.50
N VAL A 404 -7.33 12.92 -4.70
CA VAL A 404 -8.26 14.05 -4.53
C VAL A 404 -8.23 14.52 -3.08
N ARG A 405 -7.86 15.78 -2.88
CA ARG A 405 -7.73 16.37 -1.54
C ARG A 405 -9.07 16.35 -0.82
N LEU A 406 -9.04 16.10 0.48
CA LEU A 406 -10.27 16.03 1.29
C LEU A 406 -10.96 17.40 1.43
N ASP A 407 -10.25 18.50 1.22
CA ASP A 407 -10.82 19.85 1.17
C ASP A 407 -11.45 20.21 -0.20
N ALA A 408 -11.26 19.37 -1.23
CA ALA A 408 -11.92 19.49 -2.53
C ALA A 408 -13.27 18.73 -2.60
N VAL A 409 -13.67 18.10 -1.50
CA VAL A 409 -14.95 17.36 -1.38
C VAL A 409 -15.72 17.79 -0.14
N ASP A 410 -17.03 17.62 -0.18
CA ASP A 410 -17.89 17.83 0.99
C ASP A 410 -17.87 16.62 1.97
N ALA A 411 -18.70 16.68 3.01
CA ALA A 411 -18.82 15.63 4.03
C ALA A 411 -19.30 14.27 3.46
N HIS A 412 -19.87 14.25 2.27
CA HIS A 412 -20.33 13.05 1.56
C HIS A 412 -19.47 12.72 0.34
N TYR A 413 -18.29 13.34 0.24
CA TYR A 413 -17.34 13.16 -0.86
C TYR A 413 -17.83 13.64 -2.24
N GLN A 414 -18.81 14.54 -2.31
CA GLN A 414 -19.14 15.25 -3.54
C GLN A 414 -18.03 16.26 -3.84
N LEU A 415 -17.57 16.32 -5.08
CA LEU A 415 -16.65 17.34 -5.55
C LEU A 415 -17.32 18.72 -5.46
N THR A 416 -16.70 19.67 -4.78
CA THR A 416 -17.23 21.03 -4.60
C THR A 416 -17.39 21.76 -5.94
N GLU A 417 -16.45 21.53 -6.87
CA GLU A 417 -16.43 22.16 -8.19
C GLU A 417 -17.34 21.46 -9.24
N ILE A 418 -17.78 20.23 -8.98
CA ILE A 418 -18.58 19.45 -9.93
C ILE A 418 -19.77 18.80 -9.20
N PRO A 419 -20.90 19.53 -9.05
CA PRO A 419 -22.08 18.98 -8.40
C PRO A 419 -22.57 17.69 -9.05
N GLY A 420 -23.00 16.72 -8.22
CA GLY A 420 -23.44 15.40 -8.68
C GLY A 420 -22.31 14.42 -8.98
N VAL A 421 -21.05 14.81 -8.79
CA VAL A 421 -19.88 13.90 -8.91
C VAL A 421 -19.25 13.67 -7.54
N PHE A 422 -19.12 12.42 -7.17
CA PHE A 422 -18.59 11.95 -5.88
C PHE A 422 -17.29 11.18 -6.10
N CYS A 423 -16.36 11.25 -5.16
CA CYS A 423 -15.12 10.48 -5.17
C CYS A 423 -15.08 9.52 -3.98
N ALA A 424 -14.54 8.30 -4.15
CA ALA A 424 -14.46 7.31 -3.08
C ALA A 424 -13.24 6.39 -3.17
N GLY A 425 -12.80 5.91 -2.02
CA GLY A 425 -11.75 4.92 -1.92
C GLY A 425 -10.35 5.50 -1.99
N GLU A 426 -9.43 4.72 -2.53
CA GLU A 426 -7.99 5.04 -2.59
C GLU A 426 -7.65 6.20 -3.56
N MET A 427 -8.62 6.70 -4.34
CA MET A 427 -8.41 7.90 -5.14
C MET A 427 -8.48 9.21 -4.34
N LEU A 428 -8.95 9.17 -3.09
CA LEU A 428 -8.92 10.29 -2.15
C LEU A 428 -7.54 10.39 -1.49
N ASP A 429 -7.16 11.60 -1.08
CA ASP A 429 -5.86 11.89 -0.47
C ASP A 429 -5.77 11.40 0.99
N TRP A 430 -5.46 10.13 1.14
CA TRP A 430 -5.19 9.48 2.41
C TRP A 430 -4.36 8.21 2.22
N GLU A 431 -3.70 7.77 3.28
CA GLU A 431 -3.01 6.49 3.31
C GLU A 431 -3.15 5.81 4.69
N ALA A 432 -2.89 4.51 4.73
CA ALA A 432 -2.87 3.73 5.96
C ALA A 432 -1.91 2.54 5.81
N PRO A 433 -1.37 1.97 6.91
CA PRO A 433 -0.56 0.76 6.84
C PRO A 433 -1.41 -0.45 6.41
N THR A 434 -0.72 -1.53 6.02
CA THR A 434 -1.38 -2.83 5.83
C THR A 434 -1.93 -3.36 7.15
N GLY A 435 -3.01 -4.14 7.11
CA GLY A 435 -3.61 -4.70 8.34
C GLY A 435 -5.14 -4.62 8.41
N GLY A 436 -5.80 -4.34 7.28
CA GLY A 436 -7.26 -4.20 7.18
C GLY A 436 -7.73 -2.74 7.20
N TYR A 437 -6.85 -1.79 7.53
CA TYR A 437 -7.18 -0.36 7.58
C TYR A 437 -7.57 0.21 6.23
N LEU A 438 -6.79 -0.11 5.17
CA LEU A 438 -7.05 0.32 3.80
C LEU A 438 -8.44 -0.11 3.34
N LEU A 439 -8.78 -1.39 3.50
CA LEU A 439 -10.05 -1.93 3.02
C LEU A 439 -11.23 -1.34 3.80
N THR A 440 -11.09 -1.16 5.12
CA THR A 440 -12.11 -0.52 5.95
C THR A 440 -12.40 0.91 5.48
N ALA A 441 -11.37 1.72 5.26
CA ALA A 441 -11.53 3.11 4.78
C ALA A 441 -12.10 3.18 3.36
N VAL A 442 -11.63 2.31 2.46
CA VAL A 442 -12.15 2.21 1.09
C VAL A 442 -13.65 1.92 1.09
N MET A 443 -14.13 1.00 1.93
CA MET A 443 -15.56 0.70 2.06
C MET A 443 -16.32 1.82 2.76
N ALA A 444 -15.75 2.44 3.79
CA ALA A 444 -16.36 3.54 4.53
C ALA A 444 -16.63 4.75 3.61
N THR A 445 -15.62 5.16 2.85
CA THR A 445 -15.74 6.28 1.90
C THR A 445 -16.67 5.95 0.75
N GLY A 446 -16.66 4.71 0.23
CA GLY A 446 -17.60 4.24 -0.77
C GLY A 446 -19.04 4.30 -0.30
N ARG A 447 -19.27 3.91 0.96
CA ARG A 447 -20.59 4.00 1.59
C ARG A 447 -21.08 5.45 1.71
N LEU A 448 -20.24 6.35 2.20
CA LEU A 448 -20.59 7.77 2.35
C LEU A 448 -20.83 8.44 1.00
N ALA A 449 -20.01 8.18 -0.02
CA ALA A 449 -20.24 8.67 -1.37
C ALA A 449 -21.58 8.14 -1.95
N GLY A 450 -21.90 6.87 -1.70
CA GLY A 450 -23.20 6.30 -2.08
C GLY A 450 -24.37 6.96 -1.37
N GLN A 451 -24.23 7.31 -0.09
CA GLN A 451 -25.25 8.05 0.67
C GLN A 451 -25.42 9.49 0.15
N GLY A 452 -24.30 10.17 -0.13
CA GLY A 452 -24.31 11.51 -0.75
C GLY A 452 -24.99 11.50 -2.11
N ALA A 453 -24.65 10.54 -2.97
CA ALA A 453 -25.28 10.36 -4.27
C ALA A 453 -26.79 10.10 -4.15
N LEU A 454 -27.21 9.30 -3.18
CA LEU A 454 -28.62 9.06 -2.90
C LEU A 454 -29.33 10.33 -2.44
N ALA A 455 -28.73 11.12 -1.58
CA ALA A 455 -29.29 12.40 -1.14
C ALA A 455 -29.42 13.38 -2.30
N TYR A 456 -28.37 13.49 -3.14
CA TYR A 456 -28.37 14.34 -4.33
C TYR A 456 -29.48 13.98 -5.32
N LEU A 457 -29.75 12.70 -5.53
CA LEU A 457 -30.81 12.25 -6.44
C LEU A 457 -32.24 12.56 -5.93
N ARG A 458 -32.41 12.73 -4.62
CA ARG A 458 -33.68 12.99 -3.95
C ARG A 458 -33.95 14.48 -3.74
N ALA A 459 -32.91 15.31 -3.85
CA ALA A 459 -33.04 16.78 -3.84
C ALA A 459 -33.54 17.30 -5.19
#